data_309d7289305ab75888ddc2273dd6cdef
#
_entry.id   309d7289305ab75888ddc2273dd6cdef
#
_cell.length_a   1.000
_cell.length_b   1.000
_cell.length_c   1.000
_cell.angle_alpha   90.00
_cell.angle_beta   90.00
_cell.angle_gamma   90.00
#
_symmetry.space_group_name_H-M   'P 1'
#
loop_
_entity.id
_entity.type
_entity.pdbx_description
1 polymer ?
#
loop_
_entity_poly.entity_id
_entity_poly.type
_entity_poly.pdbx_seq_one_letter_code
_entity_poly.pdbx_strand_id
1 'polypeptide(L)' 'MDITVPLLGDVEQVTLVRWLKRVGDEVQAGEAVAEVEADKAVFVIEAPAAGRLAEELIPEGARVRPGEAIARLEEP' A
#
# COMPACT_ATOMS: atom_id res chain seq x y z
N MET A 1 -3.01 0.56 -12.70
CA MET A 1 -2.50 1.65 -11.82
C MET A 1 -1.81 1.02 -10.63
N ASP A 2 -0.69 1.57 -10.24
CA ASP A 2 0.03 1.04 -9.09
C ASP A 2 -0.36 1.78 -7.82
N ILE A 3 -0.40 1.05 -6.71
CA ILE A 3 -0.50 1.63 -5.38
C ILE A 3 0.93 1.68 -4.83
N THR A 4 1.40 2.88 -4.53
CA THR A 4 2.78 3.08 -4.10
C THR A 4 2.84 3.57 -2.67
N VAL A 5 4.00 3.36 -2.04
CA VAL A 5 4.29 3.94 -0.73
C VAL A 5 4.51 5.44 -0.91
N PRO A 6 3.79 6.29 -0.18
CA PRO A 6 4.01 7.73 -0.29
C PRO A 6 5.38 8.13 0.24
N LEU A 7 5.85 9.30 -0.17
CA LEU A 7 7.09 9.85 0.38
C LEU A 7 6.81 10.32 1.81
N LEU A 8 7.62 9.85 2.75
CA LEU A 8 7.41 10.08 4.18
C LEU A 8 8.59 10.84 4.79
N GLY A 9 8.97 11.96 4.16
CA GLY A 9 10.05 12.78 4.67
C GLY A 9 11.39 12.06 4.59
N ASP A 10 12.09 11.95 5.72
CA ASP A 10 13.42 11.34 5.77
C ASP A 10 13.41 9.82 5.91
N VAL A 11 12.25 9.20 5.78
CA VAL A 11 12.13 7.75 5.91
C VAL A 11 12.73 7.08 4.67
N GLU A 12 13.66 6.17 4.89
CA GLU A 12 14.31 5.43 3.80
C GLU A 12 13.64 4.11 3.48
N GLN A 13 13.05 3.47 4.49
CA GLN A 13 12.37 2.19 4.32
C GLN A 13 11.22 2.10 5.30
N VAL A 14 10.19 1.37 4.88
CA VAL A 14 9.07 1.01 5.76
C VAL A 14 8.87 -0.49 5.67
N THR A 15 8.24 -1.05 6.69
CA THR A 15 7.88 -2.47 6.70
C THR A 15 6.37 -2.58 6.45
N LEU A 16 5.99 -3.43 5.51
CA LEU A 16 4.58 -3.72 5.29
C LEU A 16 4.10 -4.59 6.44
N VAL A 17 3.29 -4.01 7.33
CA VAL A 17 2.83 -4.71 8.52
C VAL A 17 1.71 -5.66 8.17
N ARG A 18 0.73 -5.16 7.39
CA ARG A 18 -0.47 -5.94 7.16
C ARG A 18 -1.24 -5.42 5.95
N TRP A 19 -1.83 -6.34 5.20
CA TRP A 19 -2.80 -6.01 4.17
C TRP A 19 -4.18 -5.90 4.78
N LEU A 20 -4.90 -4.84 4.44
CA LEU A 20 -6.27 -4.60 4.90
C LEU A 20 -7.30 -5.02 3.86
N LYS A 21 -6.85 -5.20 2.64
CA LYS A 21 -7.66 -5.67 1.52
C LYS A 21 -6.96 -6.84 0.86
N ARG A 22 -7.73 -7.66 0.16
CA ARG A 22 -7.20 -8.84 -0.51
C ARG A 22 -7.37 -8.70 -2.01
N VAL A 23 -6.55 -9.45 -2.75
CA VAL A 23 -6.71 -9.55 -4.21
C VAL A 23 -8.14 -9.94 -4.53
N GLY A 24 -8.78 -9.20 -5.43
CA GLY A 24 -10.17 -9.36 -5.80
C GLY A 24 -11.12 -8.40 -5.11
N ASP A 25 -10.70 -7.74 -4.03
CA ASP A 25 -11.56 -6.80 -3.32
C ASP A 25 -11.71 -5.49 -4.11
N GLU A 26 -12.90 -4.93 -4.04
CA GLU A 26 -13.14 -3.59 -4.56
C GLU A 26 -12.75 -2.56 -3.51
N VAL A 27 -12.14 -1.48 -3.95
CA VAL A 27 -11.73 -0.39 -3.06
C VAL A 27 -12.23 0.93 -3.62
N GLN A 28 -12.40 1.89 -2.74
CA GLN A 28 -12.73 3.26 -3.10
C GLN A 28 -11.50 4.13 -2.98
N ALA A 29 -11.49 5.25 -3.71
CA ALA A 29 -10.41 6.22 -3.56
C ALA A 29 -10.34 6.68 -2.10
N GLY A 30 -9.14 6.68 -1.52
CA GLY A 30 -8.93 7.06 -0.13
C GLY A 30 -9.13 5.94 0.87
N GLU A 31 -9.56 4.77 0.43
CA GLU A 31 -9.75 3.63 1.34
C GLU A 31 -8.41 3.01 1.70
N ALA A 32 -8.22 2.69 2.99
CA ALA A 32 -6.96 2.08 3.45
C ALA A 32 -6.84 0.66 2.91
N VAL A 33 -5.72 0.36 2.28
CA VAL A 33 -5.46 -0.95 1.69
C VAL A 33 -4.37 -1.73 2.43
N ALA A 34 -3.47 -1.03 3.12
CA ALA A 34 -2.37 -1.66 3.83
C ALA A 34 -1.87 -0.77 4.96
N GLU A 35 -1.17 -1.38 5.90
CA GLU A 35 -0.49 -0.66 6.97
C GLU A 35 1.01 -0.86 6.83
N VAL A 36 1.76 0.22 6.97
CA VAL A 36 3.22 0.18 6.96
C VAL A 36 3.74 0.83 8.24
N GLU A 37 4.90 0.36 8.68
CA GLU A 37 5.55 0.87 9.87
C GLU A 37 6.87 1.53 9.49
N ALA A 38 7.08 2.72 10.00
CA ALA A 38 8.32 3.46 9.82
C ALA A 38 8.76 3.96 11.17
N ASP A 39 9.89 3.49 11.65
CA ASP A 39 10.48 3.89 12.93
C ASP A 39 9.47 3.71 14.06
N LYS A 40 8.91 4.79 14.57
CA LYS A 40 8.00 4.74 15.73
C LYS A 40 6.55 5.01 15.36
N ALA A 41 6.22 4.97 14.08
CA ALA A 41 4.88 5.31 13.62
C ALA A 41 4.36 4.29 12.64
N VAL A 42 3.05 4.10 12.66
CA VAL A 42 2.35 3.26 11.69
C VAL A 42 1.54 4.18 10.80
N PHE A 43 1.62 3.95 9.50
CA PHE A 43 0.87 4.71 8.50
C PHE A 43 -0.01 3.77 7.71
N VAL A 44 -1.13 4.29 7.21
CA VAL A 44 -1.95 3.53 6.26
C VAL A 44 -1.65 3.99 4.85
N ILE A 45 -1.70 3.05 3.92
CA ILE A 45 -1.59 3.35 2.50
C ILE A 45 -2.99 3.28 1.92
N GLU A 46 -3.40 4.34 1.24
CA GLU A 46 -4.74 4.47 0.70
C GLU A 46 -4.75 4.23 -0.79
N ALA A 47 -5.87 3.74 -1.30
CA ALA A 47 -6.05 3.56 -2.72
C ALA A 47 -6.08 4.93 -3.41
N PRO A 48 -5.34 5.11 -4.51
CA PRO A 48 -5.34 6.40 -5.22
C PRO A 48 -6.60 6.64 -6.03
N ALA A 49 -7.36 5.59 -6.32
CA ALA A 49 -8.57 5.67 -7.11
C ALA A 49 -9.46 4.48 -6.77
N ALA A 50 -10.71 4.55 -7.17
CA ALA A 50 -11.61 3.40 -7.03
C ALA A 50 -11.21 2.33 -8.04
N GLY A 51 -11.33 1.07 -7.64
CA GLY A 51 -11.01 -0.04 -8.52
C GLY A 51 -11.03 -1.36 -7.77
N ARG A 52 -10.38 -2.35 -8.37
CA ARG A 52 -10.26 -3.67 -7.77
C ARG A 52 -8.79 -3.97 -7.53
N LEU A 53 -8.48 -4.50 -6.36
CA LEU A 53 -7.10 -4.90 -6.05
C LEU A 53 -6.76 -6.13 -6.88
N ALA A 54 -5.88 -5.94 -7.87
CA ALA A 54 -5.57 -6.99 -8.84
C ALA A 54 -4.39 -7.84 -8.41
N GLU A 55 -3.43 -7.25 -7.69
CA GLU A 55 -2.21 -7.95 -7.34
C GLU A 55 -1.57 -7.31 -6.12
N GLU A 56 -1.10 -8.15 -5.20
CA GLU A 56 -0.25 -7.72 -4.08
C GLU A 56 1.18 -8.07 -4.44
N LEU A 57 2.04 -7.06 -4.55
CA LEU A 57 3.41 -7.25 -5.02
C LEU A 57 4.39 -7.55 -3.90
N ILE A 58 4.00 -7.25 -2.66
CA ILE A 58 4.89 -7.32 -1.49
C ILE A 58 4.17 -8.12 -0.40
N PRO A 59 4.82 -9.13 0.19
CA PRO A 59 4.21 -9.87 1.31
C PRO A 59 4.30 -9.08 2.62
N GLU A 60 3.45 -9.45 3.56
CA GLU A 60 3.55 -8.91 4.91
C GLU A 60 4.90 -9.24 5.50
N GLY A 61 5.46 -8.27 6.20
CA GLY A 61 6.79 -8.39 6.81
C GLY A 61 7.92 -7.91 5.93
N ALA A 62 7.68 -7.66 4.65
CA ALA A 62 8.72 -7.20 3.74
C ALA A 62 8.98 -5.71 3.91
N ARG A 63 10.20 -5.28 3.61
CA ARG A 63 10.60 -3.89 3.61
C ARG A 63 10.44 -3.31 2.21
N VAL A 64 9.96 -2.08 2.17
CA VAL A 64 9.81 -1.35 0.90
C VAL A 64 10.27 0.07 1.09
N ARG A 65 10.61 0.72 -0.01
CA ARG A 65 11.04 2.11 0.00
C ARG A 65 9.89 3.02 -0.41
N PRO A 66 9.86 4.25 0.09
CA PRO A 66 8.90 5.23 -0.42
C PRO A 66 9.02 5.35 -1.94
N GLY A 67 7.88 5.40 -2.60
CA GLY A 67 7.82 5.44 -4.06
C GLY A 67 7.71 4.09 -4.73
N GLU A 68 7.99 2.99 -4.02
CA GLU A 68 7.85 1.66 -4.60
C GLU A 68 6.38 1.23 -4.66
N ALA A 69 6.05 0.45 -5.67
CA ALA A 69 4.71 -0.11 -5.81
C ALA A 69 4.56 -1.31 -4.89
N ILE A 70 3.44 -1.36 -4.17
CA ILE A 70 3.13 -2.50 -3.30
C ILE A 70 1.97 -3.33 -3.83
N ALA A 71 1.20 -2.78 -4.75
CA ALA A 71 0.04 -3.47 -5.30
C ALA A 71 -0.31 -2.88 -6.66
N ARG A 72 -1.12 -3.62 -7.40
CA ARG A 72 -1.70 -3.16 -8.66
C ARG A 72 -3.19 -3.06 -8.51
N LEU A 73 -3.72 -1.97 -9.01
CA LEU A 73 -5.14 -1.65 -8.97
C LEU A 73 -5.69 -1.65 -10.39
N GLU A 74 -6.78 -2.38 -10.58
CA GLU A 74 -7.52 -2.39 -11.84
C GLU A 74 -8.65 -1.40 -11.74
N GLU A 75 -8.62 -0.38 -12.59
CA GLU A 75 -9.69 0.60 -12.63
C GLU A 75 -10.89 0.07 -13.40
N PRO A 76 -12.10 0.46 -13.04
CA PRO A 76 -13.30 0.03 -13.76
C PRO A 76 -13.37 0.53 -15.18
#